data_7c31149431156a3b8d749acb6b263845
#
_entry.id   7c31149431156a3b8d749acb6b263845
#
_cell.length_a   1.000
_cell.length_b   1.000
_cell.length_c   1.000
_cell.angle_alpha   90.00
_cell.angle_beta   90.00
_cell.angle_gamma   90.00
#
_symmetry.space_group_name_H-M   'P 1'
#
loop_
_entity.id
_entity.type
_entity.pdbx_description
1 polymer ?
#
loop_
_entity_poly.entity_id
_entity_poly.type
_entity_poly.pdbx_seq_one_letter_code
_entity_poly.pdbx_strand_id
1 'polypeptide(L)'
;IVGMELRQSALHALCACDPEEKSALALNMYAQAASISIDADADLHAPAGVELPGHPAKPELMRHTAMSRRKPATPEGRAILLHAITHIEFNAINLALDAIWRFAGMPRQFYLDWLQVAAEEAKHFRLLRAHLQKWGNDYGDFPAHQGLWTMCEKTAGDIVARMALVPRTLEARGLDATPQIQAKLQQTGAPD
;
A
#
# COMPACT_ATOMS: atom_id res chain seq x y z
N ILE A 1 -12.73 -13.83 -10.26
CA ILE A 1 -12.76 -14.46 -8.93
C ILE A 1 -14.21 -14.46 -8.45
N VAL A 2 -15.11 -15.09 -9.21
CA VAL A 2 -16.51 -15.23 -8.82
C VAL A 2 -16.59 -16.38 -7.83
N GLY A 3 -17.00 -16.12 -6.58
CA GLY A 3 -17.28 -17.14 -5.57
C GLY A 3 -16.22 -17.36 -4.48
N MET A 4 -15.13 -16.58 -4.46
CA MET A 4 -14.12 -16.66 -3.41
C MET A 4 -14.51 -15.73 -2.25
N GLU A 5 -14.40 -16.20 -0.99
CA GLU A 5 -14.66 -15.36 0.17
C GLU A 5 -13.60 -14.26 0.33
N LEU A 6 -13.89 -13.22 1.12
CA LEU A 6 -13.07 -12.00 1.17
C LEU A 6 -11.64 -12.25 1.64
N ARG A 7 -11.42 -13.01 2.71
CA ARG A 7 -10.07 -13.24 3.27
C ARG A 7 -9.18 -14.01 2.31
N GLN A 8 -9.74 -15.00 1.61
CA GLN A 8 -9.04 -15.73 0.56
C GLN A 8 -8.73 -14.84 -0.66
N SER A 9 -9.68 -13.98 -1.04
CA SER A 9 -9.49 -13.02 -2.13
C SER A 9 -8.40 -11.99 -1.78
N ALA A 10 -8.34 -11.54 -0.52
CA ALA A 10 -7.30 -10.64 -0.05
C ALA A 10 -5.91 -11.29 -0.09
N LEU A 11 -5.78 -12.55 0.32
CA LEU A 11 -4.52 -13.30 0.20
C LEU A 11 -4.11 -13.42 -1.28
N HIS A 12 -5.04 -13.76 -2.16
CA HIS A 12 -4.77 -13.82 -3.59
C HIS A 12 -4.27 -12.48 -4.14
N ALA A 13 -4.93 -11.39 -3.81
CA ALA A 13 -4.49 -10.05 -4.20
C ALA A 13 -3.13 -9.66 -3.60
N LEU A 14 -2.85 -10.07 -2.36
CA LEU A 14 -1.56 -9.84 -1.72
C LEU A 14 -0.41 -10.55 -2.44
N CYS A 15 -0.66 -11.73 -3.02
CA CYS A 15 0.32 -12.47 -3.82
C CYS A 15 0.56 -11.87 -5.22
N ALA A 16 -0.34 -11.04 -5.74
CA ALA A 16 -0.18 -10.43 -7.06
C ALA A 16 1.07 -9.55 -7.09
N CYS A 17 1.94 -9.75 -8.09
CA CYS A 17 3.19 -8.99 -8.23
C CYS A 17 2.99 -7.69 -9.03
N ASP A 18 2.06 -7.66 -9.97
CA ASP A 18 1.77 -6.47 -10.76
C ASP A 18 0.97 -5.45 -9.95
N PRO A 19 1.45 -4.21 -9.82
CA PRO A 19 0.77 -3.19 -8.99
C PRO A 19 -0.61 -2.79 -9.54
N GLU A 20 -0.80 -2.83 -10.85
CA GLU A 20 -2.09 -2.51 -11.46
C GLU A 20 -3.11 -3.63 -11.23
N GLU A 21 -2.68 -4.89 -11.40
CA GLU A 21 -3.49 -6.06 -11.07
C GLU A 21 -3.92 -6.05 -9.61
N LYS A 22 -2.97 -5.82 -8.68
CA LYS A 22 -3.24 -5.75 -7.23
C LYS A 22 -4.26 -4.65 -6.92
N SER A 23 -4.09 -3.47 -7.50
CA SER A 23 -5.02 -2.34 -7.33
C SER A 23 -6.40 -2.66 -7.89
N ALA A 24 -6.47 -3.30 -9.06
CA ALA A 24 -7.73 -3.74 -9.66
C ALA A 24 -8.46 -4.76 -8.79
N LEU A 25 -7.74 -5.73 -8.23
CA LEU A 25 -8.30 -6.74 -7.33
C LEU A 25 -8.88 -6.10 -6.06
N ALA A 26 -8.17 -5.16 -5.43
CA ALA A 26 -8.67 -4.45 -4.25
C ALA A 26 -9.95 -3.65 -4.56
N LEU A 27 -9.97 -2.91 -5.67
CA LEU A 27 -11.14 -2.14 -6.10
C LEU A 27 -12.33 -3.04 -6.44
N ASN A 28 -12.10 -4.18 -7.11
CA ASN A 28 -13.15 -5.12 -7.45
C ASN A 28 -13.76 -5.81 -6.23
N MET A 29 -12.95 -6.16 -5.22
CA MET A 29 -13.46 -6.68 -3.94
C MET A 29 -14.33 -5.63 -3.24
N TYR A 30 -13.88 -4.39 -3.20
CA TYR A 30 -14.64 -3.30 -2.57
C TYR A 30 -15.97 -3.02 -3.29
N ALA A 31 -15.99 -3.07 -4.61
CA ALA A 31 -17.23 -2.94 -5.39
C ALA A 31 -18.27 -4.03 -5.04
N GLN A 32 -17.82 -5.17 -4.52
CA GLN A 32 -18.67 -6.29 -4.11
C GLN A 32 -18.89 -6.36 -2.59
N ALA A 33 -18.44 -5.36 -1.82
CA ALA A 33 -18.43 -5.37 -0.35
C ALA A 33 -19.79 -5.69 0.29
N ALA A 34 -20.89 -5.24 -0.35
CA ALA A 34 -22.24 -5.49 0.15
C ALA A 34 -22.65 -6.97 0.10
N SER A 35 -22.12 -7.74 -0.86
CA SER A 35 -22.52 -9.13 -1.13
C SER A 35 -21.41 -10.15 -0.92
N ILE A 36 -20.16 -9.71 -0.71
CA ILE A 36 -19.03 -10.62 -0.56
C ILE A 36 -19.17 -11.44 0.72
N SER A 37 -19.00 -12.76 0.61
CA SER A 37 -18.96 -13.64 1.78
C SER A 37 -17.66 -13.43 2.57
N ILE A 38 -17.73 -13.57 3.88
CA ILE A 38 -16.58 -13.51 4.78
C ILE A 38 -16.65 -14.72 5.70
N ASP A 39 -15.64 -15.57 5.63
CA ASP A 39 -15.39 -16.66 6.57
C ASP A 39 -14.28 -16.19 7.55
N ALA A 40 -14.72 -15.67 8.71
CA ALA A 40 -13.82 -15.15 9.72
C ALA A 40 -12.93 -16.25 10.33
N ASP A 41 -13.37 -17.49 10.34
CA ASP A 41 -12.71 -18.63 11.00
C ASP A 41 -11.91 -19.48 10.00
N ALA A 42 -11.89 -19.13 8.71
CA ALA A 42 -11.13 -19.86 7.70
C ALA A 42 -9.65 -19.92 8.07
N ASP A 43 -9.09 -21.12 8.06
CA ASP A 43 -7.66 -21.35 8.27
C ASP A 43 -6.92 -21.19 6.94
N LEU A 44 -6.41 -19.99 6.71
CA LEU A 44 -5.77 -19.58 5.46
C LEU A 44 -4.27 -19.48 5.62
N HIS A 45 -3.55 -20.11 4.73
CA HIS A 45 -2.10 -20.08 4.67
C HIS A 45 -1.60 -19.50 3.36
N ALA A 46 -0.49 -18.78 3.43
CA ALA A 46 0.20 -18.36 2.22
C ALA A 46 0.62 -19.57 1.38
N PRO A 47 0.52 -19.50 0.04
CA PRO A 47 1.00 -20.59 -0.81
C PRO A 47 2.48 -20.88 -0.59
N ALA A 48 2.87 -22.16 -0.56
CA ALA A 48 4.26 -22.55 -0.35
C ALA A 48 5.18 -21.96 -1.42
N GLY A 49 6.30 -21.38 -0.98
CA GLY A 49 7.29 -20.77 -1.89
C GLY A 49 6.90 -19.42 -2.48
N VAL A 50 5.79 -18.84 -2.08
CA VAL A 50 5.39 -17.48 -2.48
C VAL A 50 5.88 -16.48 -1.44
N GLU A 51 6.65 -15.50 -1.90
CA GLU A 51 7.07 -14.37 -1.06
C GLU A 51 5.91 -13.36 -0.92
N LEU A 52 5.68 -12.91 0.31
CA LEU A 52 4.67 -11.89 0.61
C LEU A 52 5.34 -10.57 1.06
N PRO A 53 4.81 -9.45 0.62
CA PRO A 53 3.78 -9.29 -0.41
C PRO A 53 4.35 -9.60 -1.79
N GLY A 54 3.50 -10.01 -2.73
CA GLY A 54 3.89 -9.99 -4.13
C GLY A 54 4.28 -8.57 -4.52
N HIS A 55 5.44 -8.40 -5.14
CA HIS A 55 5.92 -7.09 -5.60
C HIS A 55 6.56 -7.21 -6.99
N PRO A 56 6.55 -6.14 -7.79
CA PRO A 56 7.21 -6.15 -9.08
C PRO A 56 8.73 -6.19 -8.91
N ALA A 57 9.46 -6.56 -9.98
CA ALA A 57 10.92 -6.54 -9.98
C ALA A 57 11.53 -5.16 -9.72
N LYS A 58 10.77 -4.11 -9.97
CA LYS A 58 11.09 -2.72 -9.67
C LYS A 58 9.95 -2.07 -8.89
N PRO A 59 10.22 -1.13 -7.97
CA PRO A 59 11.50 -0.50 -7.65
C PRO A 59 12.49 -1.43 -6.94
N GLU A 60 13.79 -1.13 -7.08
CA GLU A 60 14.82 -1.70 -6.22
C GLU A 60 14.55 -1.29 -4.77
N LEU A 61 14.50 -2.26 -3.87
CA LEU A 61 14.19 -2.03 -2.46
C LEU A 61 15.48 -1.84 -1.66
N MET A 62 15.62 -0.68 -1.05
CA MET A 62 16.80 -0.29 -0.29
C MET A 62 16.50 -0.09 1.19
N ARG A 63 17.52 -0.22 2.04
CA ARG A 63 17.42 0.20 3.45
C ARG A 63 17.31 1.72 3.52
N HIS A 64 16.49 2.24 4.45
CA HIS A 64 16.25 3.67 4.63
C HIS A 64 17.54 4.50 4.76
N THR A 65 18.57 3.95 5.37
CA THR A 65 19.88 4.61 5.57
C THR A 65 20.70 4.78 4.28
N ALA A 66 20.37 4.05 3.22
CA ALA A 66 21.08 4.08 1.94
C ALA A 66 20.49 5.07 0.93
N MET A 67 19.36 5.71 1.23
CA MET A 67 18.71 6.64 0.32
C MET A 67 19.35 8.03 0.41
N SER A 68 19.82 8.55 -0.72
CA SER A 68 20.33 9.92 -0.80
C SER A 68 19.18 10.93 -0.66
N ARG A 69 19.37 11.95 0.20
CA ARG A 69 18.45 13.10 0.29
C ARG A 69 18.62 13.98 -0.93
N ARG A 70 17.71 13.88 -1.90
CA ARG A 70 17.68 14.81 -3.03
C ARG A 70 16.74 15.99 -2.73
N LYS A 71 17.11 17.17 -3.27
CA LYS A 71 16.34 18.40 -3.02
C LYS A 71 15.09 18.42 -3.93
N PRO A 72 13.86 18.62 -3.40
CA PRO A 72 12.63 18.71 -4.19
C PRO A 72 12.57 19.90 -5.17
N ALA A 73 13.57 20.79 -5.10
CA ALA A 73 13.64 21.99 -5.94
C ALA A 73 13.84 21.73 -7.44
N THR A 74 14.27 20.52 -7.82
CA THR A 74 14.47 20.13 -9.22
C THR A 74 13.31 19.25 -9.73
N PRO A 75 13.02 19.24 -11.06
CA PRO A 75 12.01 18.33 -11.61
C PRO A 75 12.26 16.86 -11.24
N GLU A 76 13.52 16.41 -11.34
CA GLU A 76 13.90 15.05 -10.92
C GLU A 76 13.66 14.82 -9.42
N GLY A 77 14.02 15.79 -8.57
CA GLY A 77 13.79 15.67 -7.12
C GLY A 77 12.31 15.59 -6.75
N ARG A 78 11.43 16.28 -7.50
CA ARG A 78 9.99 16.18 -7.35
C ARG A 78 9.47 14.80 -7.80
N ALA A 79 9.97 14.29 -8.93
CA ALA A 79 9.60 12.96 -9.41
C ALA A 79 10.00 11.87 -8.40
N ILE A 80 11.19 11.96 -7.81
CA ILE A 80 11.67 11.04 -6.77
C ILE A 80 10.77 11.11 -5.52
N LEU A 81 10.38 12.32 -5.08
CA LEU A 81 9.49 12.50 -3.94
C LEU A 81 8.12 11.89 -4.22
N LEU A 82 7.52 12.18 -5.38
CA LEU A 82 6.23 11.63 -5.77
C LEU A 82 6.28 10.10 -5.87
N HIS A 83 7.36 9.54 -6.44
CA HIS A 83 7.58 8.11 -6.49
C HIS A 83 7.66 7.48 -5.09
N ALA A 84 8.36 8.12 -4.15
CA ALA A 84 8.43 7.64 -2.78
C ALA A 84 7.05 7.60 -2.10
N ILE A 85 6.22 8.61 -2.33
CA ILE A 85 4.83 8.64 -1.84
C ILE A 85 4.02 7.52 -2.52
N THR A 86 4.13 7.37 -3.84
CA THR A 86 3.46 6.28 -4.60
C THR A 86 3.83 4.90 -4.04
N HIS A 87 5.08 4.71 -3.62
CA HIS A 87 5.52 3.46 -2.98
C HIS A 87 4.91 3.25 -1.59
N ILE A 88 4.70 4.31 -0.82
CA ILE A 88 3.99 4.24 0.46
C ILE A 88 2.55 3.75 0.24
N GLU A 89 1.83 4.31 -0.74
CA GLU A 89 0.45 3.89 -1.06
C GLU A 89 0.39 2.44 -1.52
N PHE A 90 1.35 2.00 -2.35
CA PHE A 90 1.44 0.58 -2.75
C PHE A 90 1.61 -0.34 -1.54
N ASN A 91 2.46 0.01 -0.59
CA ASN A 91 2.63 -0.76 0.64
C ASN A 91 1.43 -0.66 1.58
N ALA A 92 0.69 0.45 1.55
CA ALA A 92 -0.56 0.58 2.31
C ALA A 92 -1.64 -0.37 1.77
N ILE A 93 -1.73 -0.59 0.45
CA ILE A 93 -2.57 -1.65 -0.13
C ILE A 93 -2.15 -3.02 0.42
N ASN A 94 -0.87 -3.35 0.36
CA ASN A 94 -0.34 -4.63 0.86
C ASN A 94 -0.70 -4.85 2.34
N LEU A 95 -0.54 -3.81 3.15
CA LEU A 95 -0.81 -3.84 4.57
C LEU A 95 -2.29 -4.06 4.88
N ALA A 96 -3.19 -3.41 4.14
CA ALA A 96 -4.63 -3.59 4.30
C ALA A 96 -5.07 -5.00 3.89
N LEU A 97 -4.55 -5.51 2.77
CA LEU A 97 -4.81 -6.89 2.33
C LEU A 97 -4.26 -7.93 3.32
N ASP A 98 -3.07 -7.68 3.88
CA ASP A 98 -2.49 -8.53 4.93
C ASP A 98 -3.37 -8.57 6.19
N ALA A 99 -3.91 -7.43 6.63
CA ALA A 99 -4.80 -7.38 7.79
C ALA A 99 -6.07 -8.21 7.57
N ILE A 100 -6.66 -8.16 6.37
CA ILE A 100 -7.88 -8.92 6.03
C ILE A 100 -7.63 -10.44 6.09
N TRP A 101 -6.58 -10.94 5.47
CA TRP A 101 -6.37 -12.39 5.40
C TRP A 101 -5.79 -12.99 6.69
N ARG A 102 -4.87 -12.27 7.32
CA ARG A 102 -4.05 -12.77 8.43
C ARG A 102 -4.82 -12.96 9.73
N PHE A 103 -5.64 -11.98 10.09
CA PHE A 103 -6.32 -11.99 11.39
C PHE A 103 -7.68 -12.67 11.31
N ALA A 104 -7.73 -13.94 11.77
CA ALA A 104 -8.96 -14.71 11.88
C ALA A 104 -9.80 -14.27 13.10
N GLY A 105 -11.08 -14.65 13.13
CA GLY A 105 -11.96 -14.44 14.27
C GLY A 105 -12.36 -12.98 14.52
N MET A 106 -12.13 -12.08 13.59
CA MET A 106 -12.49 -10.67 13.75
C MET A 106 -13.94 -10.42 13.35
N PRO A 107 -14.59 -9.37 13.90
CA PRO A 107 -15.93 -8.98 13.47
C PRO A 107 -15.99 -8.66 11.97
N ARG A 108 -17.12 -8.92 11.32
CA ARG A 108 -17.32 -8.61 9.89
C ARG A 108 -16.90 -7.17 9.52
N GLN A 109 -17.21 -6.19 10.38
CA GLN A 109 -16.90 -4.79 10.14
C GLN A 109 -15.39 -4.54 10.04
N PHE A 110 -14.58 -5.23 10.83
CA PHE A 110 -13.12 -5.15 10.73
C PHE A 110 -12.62 -5.43 9.31
N TYR A 111 -13.12 -6.49 8.69
CA TYR A 111 -12.70 -6.86 7.34
C TYR A 111 -13.20 -5.86 6.29
N LEU A 112 -14.40 -5.32 6.46
CA LEU A 112 -14.97 -4.32 5.55
C LEU A 112 -14.24 -2.98 5.67
N ASP A 113 -13.86 -2.56 6.86
CA ASP A 113 -13.09 -1.32 7.08
C ASP A 113 -11.71 -1.43 6.43
N TRP A 114 -11.01 -2.55 6.59
CA TRP A 114 -9.73 -2.77 5.93
C TRP A 114 -9.85 -2.93 4.42
N LEU A 115 -10.96 -3.47 3.92
CA LEU A 115 -11.25 -3.52 2.50
C LEU A 115 -11.46 -2.12 1.92
N GLN A 116 -12.14 -1.25 2.64
CA GLN A 116 -12.26 0.16 2.27
C GLN A 116 -10.89 0.83 2.18
N VAL A 117 -10.05 0.66 3.20
CA VAL A 117 -8.66 1.17 3.18
C VAL A 117 -7.91 0.66 1.95
N ALA A 118 -7.93 -0.66 1.68
CA ALA A 118 -7.25 -1.22 0.51
C ALA A 118 -7.71 -0.56 -0.81
N ALA A 119 -9.01 -0.29 -0.95
CA ALA A 119 -9.56 0.34 -2.14
C ALA A 119 -9.21 1.84 -2.25
N GLU A 120 -9.17 2.56 -1.14
CA GLU A 120 -8.76 3.97 -1.10
C GLU A 120 -7.29 4.11 -1.47
N GLU A 121 -6.40 3.29 -0.89
CA GLU A 121 -4.99 3.29 -1.20
C GLU A 121 -4.70 2.83 -2.65
N ALA A 122 -5.50 1.92 -3.19
CA ALA A 122 -5.43 1.56 -4.60
C ALA A 122 -5.76 2.73 -5.54
N LYS A 123 -6.73 3.57 -5.17
CA LYS A 123 -7.05 4.81 -5.92
C LYS A 123 -5.92 5.82 -5.81
N HIS A 124 -5.38 6.03 -4.61
CA HIS A 124 -4.25 6.95 -4.39
C HIS A 124 -3.04 6.53 -5.20
N PHE A 125 -2.66 5.25 -5.13
CA PHE A 125 -1.58 4.69 -5.93
C PHE A 125 -1.74 4.97 -7.43
N ARG A 126 -2.92 4.69 -8.00
CA ARG A 126 -3.19 4.92 -9.42
C ARG A 126 -3.12 6.39 -9.79
N LEU A 127 -3.66 7.28 -8.97
CA LEU A 127 -3.61 8.73 -9.20
C LEU A 127 -2.17 9.25 -9.20
N LEU A 128 -1.36 8.85 -8.22
CA LEU A 128 0.03 9.25 -8.10
C LEU A 128 0.88 8.68 -9.22
N ARG A 129 0.66 7.41 -9.60
CA ARG A 129 1.33 6.79 -10.74
C ARG A 129 1.01 7.51 -12.04
N ALA A 130 -0.26 7.83 -12.28
CA ALA A 130 -0.68 8.59 -13.45
C ALA A 130 -0.03 10.00 -13.49
N HIS A 131 0.19 10.61 -12.33
CA HIS A 131 0.89 11.88 -12.25
C HIS A 131 2.40 11.74 -12.56
N LEU A 132 3.06 10.69 -12.06
CA LEU A 132 4.43 10.35 -12.44
C LEU A 132 4.57 10.19 -13.96
N GLN A 133 3.62 9.49 -14.59
CA GLN A 133 3.62 9.27 -16.04
C GLN A 133 3.50 10.57 -16.84
N LYS A 134 2.71 11.54 -16.35
CA LYS A 134 2.66 12.91 -16.95
C LYS A 134 4.00 13.63 -16.90
N TRP A 135 4.85 13.29 -15.93
CA TRP A 135 6.20 13.86 -15.81
C TRP A 135 7.27 13.04 -16.53
N GLY A 136 6.87 12.00 -17.29
CA GLY A 136 7.79 11.14 -18.05
C GLY A 136 8.48 10.06 -17.22
N ASN A 137 7.98 9.75 -16.03
CA ASN A 137 8.49 8.71 -15.15
C ASN A 137 7.38 7.69 -14.85
N ASP A 138 7.72 6.52 -14.31
CA ASP A 138 6.73 5.56 -13.80
C ASP A 138 7.14 4.99 -12.44
N TYR A 139 6.22 4.31 -11.80
CA TYR A 139 6.49 3.55 -10.59
C TYR A 139 7.50 2.43 -10.90
N GLY A 140 8.60 2.44 -10.16
CA GLY A 140 9.73 1.54 -10.39
C GLY A 140 10.99 2.23 -10.93
N ASP A 141 10.90 3.47 -11.42
CA ASP A 141 12.04 4.18 -12.00
C ASP A 141 13.09 4.63 -10.96
N PHE A 142 12.67 4.77 -9.70
CA PHE A 142 13.56 5.17 -8.61
C PHE A 142 13.55 4.10 -7.50
N PRO A 143 14.66 3.99 -6.71
CA PRO A 143 14.68 3.10 -5.56
C PRO A 143 13.65 3.48 -4.49
N ALA A 144 13.21 2.49 -3.73
CA ALA A 144 12.25 2.65 -2.65
C ALA A 144 12.70 1.91 -1.37
N HIS A 145 12.05 2.13 -0.22
CA HIS A 145 12.41 1.47 1.03
C HIS A 145 11.28 0.62 1.61
N GLN A 146 11.63 -0.47 2.29
CA GLN A 146 10.68 -1.44 2.85
C GLN A 146 10.14 -1.10 4.25
N GLY A 147 10.33 0.12 4.73
CA GLY A 147 10.08 0.45 6.15
C GLY A 147 8.66 0.10 6.62
N LEU A 148 7.64 0.33 5.81
CA LEU A 148 6.25 0.05 6.16
C LEU A 148 5.96 -1.45 6.21
N TRP A 149 6.45 -2.21 5.23
CA TRP A 149 6.27 -3.66 5.21
C TRP A 149 7.01 -4.36 6.35
N THR A 150 8.21 -3.90 6.70
CA THR A 150 8.94 -4.41 7.87
C THR A 150 8.15 -4.27 9.17
N MET A 151 7.38 -3.19 9.34
CA MET A 151 6.47 -3.04 10.49
C MET A 151 5.31 -4.04 10.43
N CYS A 152 4.80 -4.31 9.25
CA CYS A 152 3.75 -5.31 9.03
C CYS A 152 4.24 -6.72 9.45
N GLU A 153 5.45 -7.11 9.04
CA GLU A 153 6.06 -8.38 9.43
C GLU A 153 6.25 -8.50 10.94
N LYS A 154 6.77 -7.46 11.59
CA LYS A 154 6.98 -7.44 13.04
C LYS A 154 5.69 -7.55 13.86
N THR A 155 4.56 -7.18 13.30
CA THR A 155 3.24 -7.23 13.95
C THR A 155 2.37 -8.37 13.43
N ALA A 156 2.93 -9.32 12.66
CA ALA A 156 2.17 -10.39 12.02
C ALA A 156 1.44 -11.32 12.99
N GLY A 157 1.97 -11.53 14.20
CA GLY A 157 1.39 -12.38 15.23
C GLY A 157 0.53 -11.65 16.27
N ASP A 158 0.39 -10.32 16.18
CA ASP A 158 -0.27 -9.52 17.22
C ASP A 158 -1.14 -8.42 16.61
N ILE A 159 -2.46 -8.64 16.63
CA ILE A 159 -3.45 -7.69 16.11
C ILE A 159 -3.43 -6.36 16.88
N VAL A 160 -3.18 -6.38 18.19
CA VAL A 160 -3.15 -5.17 19.02
C VAL A 160 -1.93 -4.33 18.65
N ALA A 161 -0.76 -4.96 18.53
CA ALA A 161 0.45 -4.30 18.05
C ALA A 161 0.26 -3.74 16.63
N ARG A 162 -0.39 -4.51 15.71
CA ARG A 162 -0.69 -4.06 14.36
C ARG A 162 -1.56 -2.80 14.37
N MET A 163 -2.66 -2.81 15.12
CA MET A 163 -3.59 -1.67 15.19
C MET A 163 -2.97 -0.46 15.89
N ALA A 164 -2.08 -0.67 16.85
CA ALA A 164 -1.41 0.42 17.55
C ALA A 164 -0.31 1.09 16.72
N LEU A 165 0.49 0.31 15.99
CA LEU A 165 1.71 0.81 15.34
C LEU A 165 1.47 1.27 13.91
N VAL A 166 0.66 0.56 13.14
CA VAL A 166 0.58 0.77 11.70
C VAL A 166 -0.30 1.95 11.31
N PRO A 167 -1.58 2.04 11.70
CA PRO A 167 -2.43 3.19 11.39
C PRO A 167 -1.85 4.50 11.92
N ARG A 168 -1.41 4.51 13.18
CA ARG A 168 -0.80 5.72 13.81
C ARG A 168 0.45 6.19 13.08
N THR A 169 1.28 5.27 12.59
CA THR A 169 2.49 5.65 11.87
C THR A 169 2.15 6.24 10.49
N LEU A 170 1.13 5.70 9.83
CA LEU A 170 0.65 6.24 8.54
C LEU A 170 0.03 7.62 8.70
N GLU A 171 -0.90 7.77 9.64
CA GLU A 171 -1.57 9.05 9.92
C GLU A 171 -0.58 10.13 10.40
N ALA A 172 0.26 9.81 11.37
CA ALA A 172 1.24 10.76 11.88
C ALA A 172 2.21 11.23 10.80
N ARG A 173 2.72 10.31 9.97
CA ARG A 173 3.59 10.67 8.83
C ARG A 173 2.85 11.48 7.77
N GLY A 174 1.60 11.16 7.47
CA GLY A 174 0.75 11.94 6.57
C GLY A 174 0.53 13.35 7.08
N LEU A 175 0.09 13.50 8.31
CA LEU A 175 -0.18 14.79 8.94
C LEU A 175 1.08 15.66 9.09
N ASP A 176 2.21 15.07 9.47
CA ASP A 176 3.47 15.80 9.65
C ASP A 176 4.16 16.13 8.31
N ALA A 177 4.08 15.23 7.34
CA ALA A 177 4.77 15.38 6.06
C ALA A 177 4.00 16.24 5.05
N THR A 178 2.67 16.14 5.02
CA THR A 178 1.84 16.84 4.03
C THR A 178 2.01 18.36 4.03
N PRO A 179 1.96 19.07 5.17
CA PRO A 179 2.18 20.53 5.18
C PRO A 179 3.58 20.91 4.70
N GLN A 180 4.60 20.13 5.05
CA GLN A 180 5.97 20.37 4.63
C GLN A 180 6.16 20.14 3.14
N ILE A 181 5.51 19.11 2.58
CA ILE A 181 5.51 18.79 1.16
C ILE A 181 4.78 19.90 0.39
N GLN A 182 3.59 20.31 0.83
CA GLN A 182 2.82 21.38 0.23
C GLN A 182 3.60 22.70 0.20
N ALA A 183 4.21 23.09 1.34
CA ALA A 183 5.03 24.31 1.40
C ALA A 183 6.23 24.25 0.44
N LYS A 184 6.85 23.09 0.29
CA LYS A 184 7.96 22.91 -0.66
C LYS A 184 7.50 22.95 -2.12
N LEU A 185 6.36 22.37 -2.44
CA LEU A 185 5.80 22.41 -3.81
C LEU A 185 5.37 23.82 -4.19
N GLN A 186 4.74 24.58 -3.29
CA GLN A 186 4.38 25.98 -3.52
C GLN A 186 5.61 26.86 -3.78
N GLN A 187 6.70 26.67 -3.05
CA GLN A 187 7.97 27.40 -3.27
C GLN A 187 8.62 27.11 -4.62
N THR A 188 8.31 25.98 -5.25
CA THR A 188 8.88 25.60 -6.55
C THR A 188 8.03 26.03 -7.74
N GLY A 189 6.87 26.70 -7.52
CA GLY A 189 5.97 27.13 -8.59
C GLY A 189 5.41 25.96 -9.42
N ALA A 190 5.33 24.76 -8.85
CA ALA A 190 4.71 23.62 -9.51
C ALA A 190 3.20 23.89 -9.68
N PRO A 191 2.62 23.74 -10.88
CA PRO A 191 1.16 23.80 -11.04
C PRO A 191 0.50 22.66 -10.27
N ASP A 192 -0.72 22.91 -9.78
CA ASP A 192 -1.58 21.96 -9.06
C ASP A 192 -1.86 20.69 -9.87
#